data_1f9634c1e2cb33bbc84137d145e2800d
#
_entry.id   1f9634c1e2cb33bbc84137d145e2800d
#
_cell.length_a   1.000
_cell.length_b   1.000
_cell.length_c   1.000
_cell.angle_alpha   90.00
_cell.angle_beta   90.00
_cell.angle_gamma   90.00
#
_symmetry.space_group_name_H-M   'P 1'
#
loop_
_entity.id
_entity.type
_entity.pdbx_description
1 polymer ?
#
loop_
_entity_poly.entity_id
_entity_poly.type
_entity_poly.pdbx_seq_one_letter_code
_entity_poly.pdbx_strand_id
1 'polypeptide(L)'
;MRKVFITGTAGFIGFHLAKLLLSEGFRVHGFDGMTDYYDVSLKQRRHQMLMQTPGFSATEAMLEEAGKVSETIAEFAPDVIVHLAAQAGVRYSLENPRAYIDANLVGTFNIMEAAREARPAHLLMASTSSVYGASEDMPFAEALKVDHPLTLYAATKKANEAMAHSYAHLWHLPTTMFRFFTVYGPWGRPDLALFKFVDAILDGRAIDIYNHGEMYRDFTQVDDLVRAIRLLIDAAPALVDARQEAIEGDNLSPIAPYRVVNIGNGQKVRLLDFIDAIEEALGQKAIRNYMDMQKGDVPATWADTALLRALTGYAPRTDFREGVAEFVTWFRDYHRK
;
A
#
# COMPACT_ATOMS: atom_id res chain seq x y z
N MET A 1 -23.81 -10.47 -5.16
CA MET A 1 -22.35 -10.40 -5.47
C MET A 1 -21.88 -9.04 -4.99
N ARG A 2 -20.92 -9.02 -4.04
CA ARG A 2 -20.46 -7.77 -3.39
C ARG A 2 -19.64 -6.94 -4.39
N LYS A 3 -19.86 -5.64 -4.42
CA LYS A 3 -19.22 -4.70 -5.33
C LYS A 3 -18.10 -3.93 -4.62
N VAL A 4 -16.90 -3.95 -5.16
CA VAL A 4 -15.74 -3.23 -4.60
C VAL A 4 -15.19 -2.26 -5.65
N PHE A 5 -15.15 -0.98 -5.28
CA PHE A 5 -14.48 0.05 -6.08
C PHE A 5 -13.04 0.20 -5.59
N ILE A 6 -12.06 0.07 -6.48
CA ILE A 6 -10.64 0.13 -6.14
C ILE A 6 -9.97 1.22 -6.95
N THR A 7 -9.36 2.19 -6.31
CA THR A 7 -8.48 3.13 -7.00
C THR A 7 -7.07 2.59 -7.07
N GLY A 8 -6.37 2.84 -8.18
CA GLY A 8 -4.99 2.38 -8.37
C GLY A 8 -4.87 0.94 -8.85
N THR A 9 -5.83 0.43 -9.62
CA THR A 9 -5.85 -0.97 -10.09
C THR A 9 -4.78 -1.30 -11.14
N ALA A 10 -4.28 -0.34 -11.88
CA ALA A 10 -3.11 -0.52 -12.75
C ALA A 10 -1.78 -0.43 -11.96
N GLY A 11 -1.84 0.01 -10.70
CA GLY A 11 -0.73 -0.01 -9.76
C GLY A 11 -0.40 -1.41 -9.25
N PHE A 12 0.71 -1.52 -8.51
CA PHE A 12 1.21 -2.80 -7.99
C PHE A 12 0.22 -3.49 -7.06
N ILE A 13 -0.13 -2.85 -5.95
CA ILE A 13 -1.00 -3.45 -4.91
C ILE A 13 -2.43 -3.59 -5.42
N GLY A 14 -2.96 -2.57 -6.11
CA GLY A 14 -4.32 -2.59 -6.64
C GLY A 14 -4.58 -3.70 -7.64
N PHE A 15 -3.58 -4.04 -8.48
CA PHE A 15 -3.65 -5.16 -9.41
C PHE A 15 -3.81 -6.50 -8.68
N HIS A 16 -2.98 -6.78 -7.68
CA HIS A 16 -3.07 -8.03 -6.91
C HIS A 16 -4.36 -8.12 -6.10
N LEU A 17 -4.78 -7.00 -5.47
CA LEU A 17 -6.06 -6.97 -4.74
C LEU A 17 -7.25 -7.24 -5.66
N ALA A 18 -7.28 -6.59 -6.83
CA ALA A 18 -8.35 -6.81 -7.81
C ALA A 18 -8.40 -8.29 -8.27
N LYS A 19 -7.25 -8.90 -8.58
CA LYS A 19 -7.17 -10.33 -8.92
C LYS A 19 -7.72 -11.23 -7.82
N LEU A 20 -7.31 -11.00 -6.58
CA LEU A 20 -7.77 -11.78 -5.43
C LEU A 20 -9.29 -11.66 -5.27
N LEU A 21 -9.84 -10.44 -5.27
CA LEU A 21 -11.28 -10.23 -5.11
C LEU A 21 -12.10 -10.84 -6.24
N LEU A 22 -11.64 -10.73 -7.48
CA LEU A 22 -12.29 -11.35 -8.64
C LEU A 22 -12.30 -12.88 -8.52
N SER A 23 -11.20 -13.50 -8.07
CA SER A 23 -11.12 -14.94 -7.85
C SER A 23 -12.04 -15.43 -6.72
N GLU A 24 -12.37 -14.58 -5.76
CA GLU A 24 -13.35 -14.84 -4.68
C GLU A 24 -14.80 -14.46 -5.07
N GLY A 25 -15.05 -14.11 -6.33
CA GLY A 25 -16.40 -13.86 -6.85
C GLY A 25 -16.96 -12.46 -6.58
N PHE A 26 -16.13 -11.49 -6.21
CA PHE A 26 -16.54 -10.08 -6.13
C PHE A 26 -16.69 -9.47 -7.53
N ARG A 27 -17.48 -8.41 -7.63
CA ARG A 27 -17.41 -7.49 -8.78
C ARG A 27 -16.50 -6.33 -8.43
N VAL A 28 -15.54 -6.05 -9.29
CA VAL A 28 -14.54 -5.00 -9.07
C VAL A 28 -14.65 -3.93 -10.15
N HIS A 29 -14.71 -2.67 -9.75
CA HIS A 29 -14.49 -1.54 -10.64
C HIS A 29 -13.18 -0.84 -10.28
N GLY A 30 -12.27 -0.78 -11.25
CA GLY A 30 -10.98 -0.10 -11.13
C GLY A 30 -11.05 1.37 -11.55
N PHE A 31 -10.32 2.23 -10.85
CA PHE A 31 -10.13 3.63 -11.23
C PHE A 31 -8.65 3.97 -11.18
N ASP A 32 -8.03 4.36 -12.31
CA ASP A 32 -6.59 4.60 -12.38
C ASP A 32 -6.27 5.68 -13.42
N GLY A 33 -5.36 6.60 -13.10
CA GLY A 33 -4.94 7.68 -13.97
C GLY A 33 -3.81 7.33 -14.93
N MET A 34 -3.29 6.11 -14.93
CA MET A 34 -2.20 5.62 -15.79
C MET A 34 -0.99 6.58 -15.86
N THR A 35 -0.67 7.26 -14.75
CA THR A 35 0.41 8.26 -14.69
C THR A 35 1.76 7.70 -15.14
N ASP A 36 2.60 8.54 -15.70
CA ASP A 36 3.93 8.22 -16.25
C ASP A 36 5.07 8.25 -15.23
N TYR A 37 4.77 8.19 -13.93
CA TYR A 37 5.77 8.17 -12.86
C TYR A 37 6.82 7.05 -13.03
N TYR A 38 6.41 5.93 -13.61
CA TYR A 38 7.29 4.85 -14.09
C TYR A 38 6.71 4.28 -15.39
N ASP A 39 7.43 3.36 -16.03
CA ASP A 39 7.05 2.77 -17.32
C ASP A 39 5.56 2.37 -17.36
N VAL A 40 4.81 3.08 -18.19
CA VAL A 40 3.36 2.91 -18.35
C VAL A 40 3.02 1.55 -18.95
N SER A 41 3.93 0.92 -19.71
CA SER A 41 3.70 -0.40 -20.31
C SER A 41 3.41 -1.47 -19.27
N LEU A 42 4.05 -1.40 -18.10
CA LEU A 42 3.79 -2.30 -16.97
C LEU A 42 2.38 -2.09 -16.39
N LYS A 43 1.90 -0.84 -16.31
CA LYS A 43 0.53 -0.52 -15.89
C LYS A 43 -0.49 -1.01 -16.89
N GLN A 44 -0.26 -0.75 -18.17
CA GLN A 44 -1.11 -1.22 -19.27
C GLN A 44 -1.22 -2.74 -19.28
N ARG A 45 -0.12 -3.46 -19.04
CA ARG A 45 -0.13 -4.93 -19.00
C ARG A 45 -0.98 -5.45 -17.85
N ARG A 46 -0.82 -4.91 -16.63
CA ARG A 46 -1.68 -5.25 -15.48
C ARG A 46 -3.15 -4.97 -15.78
N HIS A 47 -3.44 -3.79 -16.34
CA HIS A 47 -4.80 -3.39 -16.70
C HIS A 47 -5.42 -4.34 -17.72
N GLN A 48 -4.69 -4.70 -18.79
CA GLN A 48 -5.16 -5.65 -19.81
C GLN A 48 -5.51 -7.02 -19.23
N MET A 49 -4.69 -7.51 -18.28
CA MET A 49 -4.97 -8.78 -17.60
C MET A 49 -6.26 -8.71 -16.78
N LEU A 50 -6.51 -7.61 -16.07
CA LEU A 50 -7.75 -7.40 -15.32
C LEU A 50 -8.96 -7.28 -16.25
N MET A 51 -8.85 -6.54 -17.36
CA MET A 51 -9.93 -6.38 -18.35
C MET A 51 -10.38 -7.70 -18.99
N GLN A 52 -9.51 -8.70 -19.03
CA GLN A 52 -9.83 -10.05 -19.51
C GLN A 52 -10.51 -10.92 -18.43
N THR A 53 -10.59 -10.44 -17.18
CA THR A 53 -11.16 -11.22 -16.07
C THR A 53 -12.64 -10.89 -15.90
N PRO A 54 -13.54 -11.89 -15.94
CA PRO A 54 -14.97 -11.66 -15.71
C PRO A 54 -15.25 -10.98 -14.37
N GLY A 55 -16.17 -10.01 -14.36
CA GLY A 55 -16.52 -9.26 -13.16
C GLY A 55 -15.67 -7.99 -12.94
N PHE A 56 -14.68 -7.73 -13.79
CA PHE A 56 -13.90 -6.49 -13.77
C PHE A 56 -14.45 -5.47 -14.78
N SER A 57 -14.45 -4.21 -14.35
CA SER A 57 -14.63 -3.02 -15.20
C SER A 57 -13.71 -1.91 -14.72
N ALA A 58 -13.42 -0.92 -15.54
CA ALA A 58 -12.53 0.16 -15.15
C ALA A 58 -12.87 1.50 -15.80
N THR A 59 -12.45 2.57 -15.14
CA THR A 59 -12.41 3.95 -15.63
C THR A 59 -10.97 4.45 -15.58
N GLU A 60 -10.47 4.98 -16.68
CA GLU A 60 -9.18 5.67 -16.76
C GLU A 60 -9.41 7.16 -16.61
N ALA A 61 -9.05 7.72 -15.44
CA ALA A 61 -9.15 9.15 -15.14
C ALA A 61 -8.28 9.49 -13.92
N MET A 62 -7.96 10.77 -13.77
CA MET A 62 -7.21 11.26 -12.61
C MET A 62 -8.12 11.47 -11.40
N LEU A 63 -7.58 11.26 -10.19
CA LEU A 63 -8.33 11.47 -8.94
C LEU A 63 -8.76 12.93 -8.74
N GLU A 64 -8.03 13.86 -9.33
CA GLU A 64 -8.29 15.30 -9.29
C GLU A 64 -9.55 15.69 -10.09
N GLU A 65 -10.03 14.81 -10.96
CA GLU A 65 -11.26 14.99 -11.73
C GLU A 65 -12.49 14.65 -10.87
N ALA A 66 -12.84 15.52 -9.92
CA ALA A 66 -13.88 15.31 -8.91
C ALA A 66 -15.22 14.81 -9.51
N GLY A 67 -15.66 15.41 -10.62
CA GLY A 67 -16.89 15.01 -11.31
C GLY A 67 -16.82 13.58 -11.82
N LYS A 68 -15.69 13.16 -12.38
CA LYS A 68 -15.50 11.79 -12.89
C LYS A 68 -15.44 10.76 -11.78
N VAL A 69 -14.80 11.09 -10.66
CA VAL A 69 -14.77 10.23 -9.45
C VAL A 69 -16.19 10.02 -8.93
N SER A 70 -16.95 11.11 -8.72
CA SER A 70 -18.32 11.06 -8.17
C SER A 70 -19.28 10.31 -9.09
N GLU A 71 -19.28 10.61 -10.40
CA GLU A 71 -20.08 9.93 -11.42
C GLU A 71 -19.82 8.41 -11.41
N THR A 72 -18.55 8.01 -11.47
CA THR A 72 -18.16 6.59 -11.55
C THR A 72 -18.58 5.82 -10.29
N ILE A 73 -18.37 6.41 -9.09
CA ILE A 73 -18.77 5.78 -7.83
C ILE A 73 -20.31 5.68 -7.75
N ALA A 74 -21.05 6.71 -8.14
CA ALA A 74 -22.50 6.70 -8.13
C ALA A 74 -23.09 5.65 -9.10
N GLU A 75 -22.57 5.53 -10.32
CA GLU A 75 -23.00 4.54 -11.30
C GLU A 75 -22.69 3.11 -10.87
N PHE A 76 -21.48 2.87 -10.34
CA PHE A 76 -21.12 1.54 -9.89
C PHE A 76 -21.83 1.14 -8.61
N ALA A 77 -22.17 2.10 -7.74
CA ALA A 77 -22.81 1.90 -6.43
C ALA A 77 -22.11 0.80 -5.61
N PRO A 78 -20.86 1.03 -5.16
CA PRO A 78 -20.05 0.02 -4.47
C PRO A 78 -20.55 -0.23 -3.05
N ASP A 79 -20.45 -1.48 -2.59
CA ASP A 79 -20.61 -1.84 -1.18
C ASP A 79 -19.38 -1.45 -0.36
N VAL A 80 -18.20 -1.43 -0.99
CA VAL A 80 -16.91 -1.14 -0.38
C VAL A 80 -16.05 -0.31 -1.33
N ILE A 81 -15.35 0.68 -0.79
CA ILE A 81 -14.33 1.45 -1.50
C ILE A 81 -12.96 1.14 -0.90
N VAL A 82 -11.99 0.78 -1.74
CA VAL A 82 -10.57 0.60 -1.36
C VAL A 82 -9.74 1.62 -2.12
N HIS A 83 -9.26 2.64 -1.41
CA HIS A 83 -8.50 3.73 -2.00
C HIS A 83 -6.98 3.47 -1.85
N LEU A 84 -6.35 3.03 -2.96
CA LEU A 84 -4.92 2.74 -3.05
C LEU A 84 -4.16 3.71 -3.95
N ALA A 85 -4.84 4.39 -4.86
CA ALA A 85 -4.22 5.34 -5.76
C ALA A 85 -3.60 6.52 -4.99
N ALA A 86 -2.36 6.80 -5.27
CA ALA A 86 -1.61 7.90 -4.68
C ALA A 86 -0.32 8.14 -5.46
N GLN A 87 0.24 9.33 -5.37
CA GLN A 87 1.64 9.52 -5.68
C GLN A 87 2.46 8.97 -4.52
N ALA A 88 3.20 7.91 -4.78
CA ALA A 88 4.05 7.23 -3.80
C ALA A 88 5.54 7.52 -4.08
N GLY A 89 6.40 7.19 -3.11
CA GLY A 89 7.85 7.41 -3.21
C GLY A 89 8.30 8.57 -2.33
N VAL A 90 9.07 8.24 -1.28
CA VAL A 90 9.59 9.24 -0.33
C VAL A 90 10.49 10.27 -1.05
N ARG A 91 11.41 9.79 -1.89
CA ARG A 91 12.41 10.63 -2.57
C ARG A 91 11.78 11.55 -3.61
N TYR A 92 10.90 11.03 -4.43
CA TYR A 92 10.23 11.81 -5.47
C TYR A 92 9.40 12.96 -4.89
N SER A 93 8.98 12.89 -3.61
CA SER A 93 8.30 14.03 -2.96
C SER A 93 9.19 15.25 -2.75
N LEU A 94 10.52 15.08 -2.82
CA LEU A 94 11.49 16.19 -2.79
C LEU A 94 11.68 16.84 -4.17
N GLU A 95 11.47 16.04 -5.23
CA GLU A 95 11.67 16.47 -6.63
C GLU A 95 10.40 17.07 -7.22
N ASN A 96 9.24 16.45 -6.97
CA ASN A 96 7.94 16.89 -7.48
C ASN A 96 6.88 16.94 -6.36
N PRO A 97 6.97 17.90 -5.43
CA PRO A 97 6.04 18.01 -4.29
C PRO A 97 4.58 18.26 -4.74
N ARG A 98 4.37 18.93 -5.86
CA ARG A 98 3.03 19.27 -6.36
C ARG A 98 2.19 18.01 -6.65
N ALA A 99 2.79 16.99 -7.24
CA ALA A 99 2.10 15.72 -7.52
C ALA A 99 1.54 15.05 -6.25
N TYR A 100 2.18 15.26 -5.08
CA TYR A 100 1.69 14.74 -3.81
C TYR A 100 0.51 15.54 -3.25
N ILE A 101 0.47 16.83 -3.46
CA ILE A 101 -0.69 17.65 -3.09
C ILE A 101 -1.89 17.26 -3.96
N ASP A 102 -1.69 17.20 -5.27
CA ASP A 102 -2.77 16.93 -6.21
C ASP A 102 -3.34 15.51 -6.01
N ALA A 103 -2.51 14.48 -6.12
CA ALA A 103 -2.99 13.10 -5.99
C ALA A 103 -3.38 12.72 -4.56
N ASN A 104 -2.53 13.05 -3.55
CA ASN A 104 -2.74 12.52 -2.21
C ASN A 104 -3.71 13.35 -1.37
N LEU A 105 -3.78 14.66 -1.55
CA LEU A 105 -4.72 15.49 -0.80
C LEU A 105 -5.99 15.77 -1.62
N VAL A 106 -5.87 16.39 -2.79
CA VAL A 106 -7.05 16.73 -3.61
C VAL A 106 -7.76 15.46 -4.09
N GLY A 107 -7.01 14.51 -4.64
CA GLY A 107 -7.58 13.24 -5.10
C GLY A 107 -8.23 12.43 -3.99
N THR A 108 -7.60 12.34 -2.81
CA THR A 108 -8.18 11.65 -1.65
C THR A 108 -9.41 12.37 -1.12
N PHE A 109 -9.42 13.70 -1.09
CA PHE A 109 -10.60 14.50 -0.75
C PHE A 109 -11.79 14.16 -1.67
N ASN A 110 -11.58 14.10 -2.98
CA ASN A 110 -12.61 13.75 -3.94
C ASN A 110 -13.20 12.34 -3.70
N ILE A 111 -12.34 11.37 -3.34
CA ILE A 111 -12.81 10.01 -2.96
C ILE A 111 -13.65 10.05 -1.68
N MET A 112 -13.25 10.82 -0.67
CA MET A 112 -14.02 10.93 0.58
C MET A 112 -15.37 11.62 0.36
N GLU A 113 -15.44 12.67 -0.46
CA GLU A 113 -16.71 13.31 -0.82
C GLU A 113 -17.65 12.36 -1.56
N ALA A 114 -17.12 11.63 -2.55
CA ALA A 114 -17.92 10.64 -3.27
C ALA A 114 -18.36 9.47 -2.36
N ALA A 115 -17.49 9.04 -1.42
CA ALA A 115 -17.84 8.02 -0.43
C ALA A 115 -18.91 8.53 0.56
N ARG A 116 -18.84 9.80 0.97
CA ARG A 116 -19.87 10.42 1.82
C ARG A 116 -21.25 10.40 1.17
N GLU A 117 -21.33 10.62 -0.13
CA GLU A 117 -22.59 10.57 -0.90
C GLU A 117 -23.06 9.13 -1.13
N ALA A 118 -22.17 8.24 -1.56
CA ALA A 118 -22.48 6.85 -1.89
C ALA A 118 -22.76 5.97 -0.65
N ARG A 119 -22.22 6.33 0.54
CA ARG A 119 -22.37 5.62 1.81
C ARG A 119 -22.04 4.12 1.72
N PRO A 120 -20.85 3.74 1.26
CA PRO A 120 -20.45 2.35 1.27
C PRO A 120 -20.45 1.80 2.71
N ALA A 121 -20.61 0.49 2.85
CA ALA A 121 -20.51 -0.18 4.15
C ALA A 121 -19.10 -0.06 4.78
N HIS A 122 -18.07 0.16 3.96
CA HIS A 122 -16.70 0.33 4.44
C HIS A 122 -15.85 1.13 3.43
N LEU A 123 -15.16 2.14 3.93
CA LEU A 123 -14.10 2.86 3.21
C LEU A 123 -12.74 2.42 3.77
N LEU A 124 -11.91 1.80 2.94
CA LEU A 124 -10.53 1.42 3.28
C LEU A 124 -9.56 2.31 2.52
N MET A 125 -8.55 2.86 3.21
CA MET A 125 -7.64 3.82 2.60
C MET A 125 -6.17 3.55 2.96
N ALA A 126 -5.30 3.62 1.96
CA ALA A 126 -3.88 3.41 2.14
C ALA A 126 -3.19 4.62 2.81
N SER A 127 -2.59 4.37 3.98
CA SER A 127 -1.56 5.19 4.60
C SER A 127 -0.18 4.57 4.37
N THR A 128 0.78 4.79 5.24
CA THR A 128 2.17 4.32 5.09
C THR A 128 2.87 4.27 6.44
N SER A 129 3.84 3.37 6.61
CA SER A 129 4.74 3.38 7.76
C SER A 129 5.61 4.64 7.84
N SER A 130 5.74 5.40 6.74
CA SER A 130 6.48 6.68 6.75
C SER A 130 5.87 7.73 7.68
N VAL A 131 4.60 7.59 8.09
CA VAL A 131 3.96 8.50 9.06
C VAL A 131 4.57 8.41 10.45
N TYR A 132 5.20 7.28 10.80
CA TYR A 132 5.93 7.14 12.06
C TYR A 132 7.14 8.08 12.16
N GLY A 133 7.66 8.53 11.01
CA GLY A 133 8.65 9.58 10.93
C GLY A 133 9.93 9.27 11.71
N ALA A 134 10.25 10.15 12.66
CA ALA A 134 11.46 10.06 13.49
C ALA A 134 11.28 9.20 14.75
N SER A 135 10.20 8.44 14.90
CA SER A 135 10.03 7.58 16.08
C SER A 135 11.10 6.49 16.13
N GLU A 136 11.65 6.27 17.33
CA GLU A 136 12.60 5.20 17.62
C GLU A 136 11.95 4.02 18.34
N ASP A 137 10.67 4.17 18.73
CA ASP A 137 9.90 3.14 19.43
C ASP A 137 9.46 2.05 18.45
N MET A 138 10.17 0.93 18.44
CA MET A 138 9.93 -0.18 17.53
C MET A 138 9.76 -1.51 18.29
N PRO A 139 8.90 -2.45 17.78
CA PRO A 139 8.10 -2.37 16.55
C PRO A 139 7.10 -1.22 16.58
N PHE A 140 6.82 -0.64 15.40
CA PHE A 140 5.84 0.44 15.31
C PHE A 140 4.43 -0.08 15.58
N ALA A 141 3.84 0.38 16.67
CA ALA A 141 2.44 0.14 17.03
C ALA A 141 1.54 1.30 16.57
N GLU A 142 0.29 1.02 16.25
CA GLU A 142 -0.64 2.02 15.73
C GLU A 142 -0.94 3.15 16.72
N ALA A 143 -0.82 2.87 18.03
CA ALA A 143 -1.02 3.84 19.11
C ALA A 143 0.10 4.88 19.22
N LEU A 144 1.24 4.68 18.55
CA LEU A 144 2.33 5.66 18.58
C LEU A 144 1.91 6.98 17.97
N LYS A 145 2.36 8.07 18.55
CA LYS A 145 2.19 9.40 18.00
C LYS A 145 2.96 9.54 16.69
N VAL A 146 2.32 10.10 15.68
CA VAL A 146 2.87 10.27 14.32
C VAL A 146 2.88 11.75 13.93
N ASP A 147 3.41 12.58 14.82
CA ASP A 147 3.35 14.06 14.71
C ASP A 147 4.59 14.66 14.02
N HIS A 148 5.61 13.84 13.72
CA HIS A 148 6.87 14.30 13.15
C HIS A 148 7.20 13.60 11.81
N PRO A 149 6.37 13.80 10.75
CA PRO A 149 6.65 13.25 9.43
C PRO A 149 7.93 13.87 8.86
N LEU A 150 8.82 13.05 8.28
CA LEU A 150 10.12 13.50 7.76
C LEU A 150 10.07 13.98 6.30
N THR A 151 8.97 13.70 5.59
CA THR A 151 8.83 14.04 4.17
C THR A 151 7.42 14.52 3.85
N LEU A 152 7.27 15.25 2.73
CA LEU A 152 5.95 15.67 2.26
C LEU A 152 5.03 14.48 1.97
N TYR A 153 5.58 13.38 1.43
CA TYR A 153 4.81 12.15 1.26
C TYR A 153 4.18 11.67 2.58
N ALA A 154 4.98 11.55 3.63
CA ALA A 154 4.50 11.16 4.95
C ALA A 154 3.47 12.16 5.50
N ALA A 155 3.72 13.46 5.33
CA ALA A 155 2.81 14.53 5.77
C ALA A 155 1.46 14.46 5.06
N THR A 156 1.41 14.23 3.73
CA THR A 156 0.15 14.08 3.00
C THR A 156 -0.63 12.84 3.44
N LYS A 157 0.05 11.72 3.72
CA LYS A 157 -0.60 10.51 4.22
C LYS A 157 -1.11 10.68 5.64
N LYS A 158 -0.37 11.38 6.52
CA LYS A 158 -0.87 11.74 7.85
C LYS A 158 -2.08 12.67 7.79
N ALA A 159 -2.08 13.64 6.89
CA ALA A 159 -3.25 14.50 6.65
C ALA A 159 -4.48 13.66 6.22
N ASN A 160 -4.30 12.65 5.39
CA ASN A 160 -5.38 11.75 4.99
C ASN A 160 -5.96 10.97 6.19
N GLU A 161 -5.13 10.51 7.14
CA GLU A 161 -5.62 9.87 8.38
C GLU A 161 -6.50 10.84 9.18
N ALA A 162 -6.08 12.10 9.34
CA ALA A 162 -6.86 13.11 10.07
C ALA A 162 -8.17 13.49 9.36
N MET A 163 -8.13 13.67 8.03
CA MET A 163 -9.31 13.96 7.22
C MET A 163 -10.31 12.78 7.29
N ALA A 164 -9.83 11.55 7.13
CA ALA A 164 -10.66 10.36 7.19
C ALA A 164 -11.36 10.19 8.55
N HIS A 165 -10.67 10.49 9.67
CA HIS A 165 -11.29 10.49 11.00
C HIS A 165 -12.44 11.51 11.09
N SER A 166 -12.24 12.72 10.54
CA SER A 166 -13.29 13.76 10.52
C SER A 166 -14.52 13.32 9.74
N TYR A 167 -14.31 12.67 8.58
CA TYR A 167 -15.40 12.13 7.76
C TYR A 167 -16.13 10.98 8.47
N ALA A 168 -15.39 10.07 9.09
CA ALA A 168 -15.97 9.00 9.89
C ALA A 168 -16.83 9.54 11.03
N HIS A 169 -16.38 10.59 11.72
CA HIS A 169 -17.11 11.21 12.81
C HIS A 169 -18.38 11.92 12.34
N LEU A 170 -18.25 12.81 11.35
CA LEU A 170 -19.35 13.69 10.93
C LEU A 170 -20.47 12.95 10.18
N TRP A 171 -20.13 11.95 9.38
CA TRP A 171 -21.06 11.23 8.52
C TRP A 171 -21.22 9.74 8.83
N HIS A 172 -20.63 9.29 9.96
CA HIS A 172 -20.67 7.89 10.39
C HIS A 172 -20.21 6.92 9.28
N LEU A 173 -19.20 7.33 8.51
CA LEU A 173 -18.64 6.54 7.43
C LEU A 173 -17.61 5.56 8.01
N PRO A 174 -17.90 4.22 8.04
CA PRO A 174 -16.94 3.26 8.59
C PRO A 174 -15.64 3.30 7.79
N THR A 175 -14.53 3.65 8.46
CA THR A 175 -13.25 3.88 7.77
C THR A 175 -12.10 3.16 8.45
N THR A 176 -11.36 2.37 7.68
CA THR A 176 -10.08 1.79 8.10
C THR A 176 -8.94 2.37 7.27
N MET A 177 -7.99 3.01 7.95
CA MET A 177 -6.70 3.36 7.37
C MET A 177 -5.73 2.22 7.57
N PHE A 178 -4.90 1.89 6.58
CA PHE A 178 -3.85 0.90 6.77
C PHE A 178 -2.47 1.46 6.44
N ARG A 179 -1.52 1.28 7.37
CA ARG A 179 -0.13 1.69 7.21
C ARG A 179 0.66 0.52 6.63
N PHE A 180 1.00 0.64 5.35
CA PHE A 180 1.86 -0.33 4.67
C PHE A 180 3.32 -0.14 5.05
N PHE A 181 4.04 -1.26 5.15
CA PHE A 181 5.48 -1.31 5.26
C PHE A 181 6.13 -1.50 3.89
N THR A 182 7.27 -2.19 3.79
CA THR A 182 7.94 -2.34 2.49
C THR A 182 7.35 -3.50 1.71
N VAL A 183 6.43 -3.18 0.80
CA VAL A 183 5.75 -4.19 -0.03
C VAL A 183 6.61 -4.57 -1.22
N TYR A 184 6.73 -5.87 -1.48
CA TYR A 184 7.49 -6.43 -2.59
C TYR A 184 6.77 -7.64 -3.19
N GLY A 185 7.20 -8.07 -4.38
CA GLY A 185 6.65 -9.27 -5.06
C GLY A 185 6.51 -9.09 -6.57
N PRO A 186 6.03 -10.13 -7.28
CA PRO A 186 5.80 -10.08 -8.73
C PRO A 186 4.97 -8.88 -9.16
N TRP A 187 5.22 -8.38 -10.37
CA TRP A 187 4.57 -7.16 -10.87
C TRP A 187 4.85 -5.93 -9.98
N GLY A 188 5.95 -5.93 -9.22
CA GLY A 188 6.37 -4.82 -8.38
C GLY A 188 6.68 -3.55 -9.16
N ARG A 189 6.82 -2.43 -8.44
CA ARG A 189 7.14 -1.13 -9.04
C ARG A 189 8.63 -1.06 -9.39
N PRO A 190 9.00 -0.52 -10.56
CA PRO A 190 10.40 -0.41 -11.01
C PRO A 190 11.27 0.52 -10.15
N ASP A 191 10.65 1.45 -9.42
CA ASP A 191 11.35 2.37 -8.53
C ASP A 191 11.74 1.77 -7.16
N LEU A 192 11.27 0.55 -6.84
CA LEU A 192 11.58 -0.15 -5.60
C LEU A 192 12.92 -0.89 -5.66
N ALA A 193 13.56 -1.07 -4.49
CA ALA A 193 14.89 -1.64 -4.37
C ALA A 193 15.01 -3.04 -5.00
N LEU A 194 14.07 -3.95 -4.74
CA LEU A 194 14.11 -5.30 -5.29
C LEU A 194 14.18 -5.29 -6.82
N PHE A 195 13.32 -4.51 -7.47
CA PHE A 195 13.30 -4.41 -8.93
C PHE A 195 14.61 -3.85 -9.46
N LYS A 196 15.09 -2.73 -8.88
CA LYS A 196 16.34 -2.08 -9.28
C LYS A 196 17.56 -2.99 -9.10
N PHE A 197 17.60 -3.74 -7.99
CA PHE A 197 18.72 -4.63 -7.70
C PHE A 197 18.74 -5.82 -8.68
N VAL A 198 17.60 -6.46 -8.90
CA VAL A 198 17.51 -7.59 -9.84
C VAL A 198 17.88 -7.15 -11.25
N ASP A 199 17.35 -6.02 -11.72
CA ASP A 199 17.66 -5.48 -13.04
C ASP A 199 19.17 -5.14 -13.18
N ALA A 200 19.74 -4.45 -12.21
CA ALA A 200 21.15 -4.08 -12.23
C ALA A 200 22.08 -5.28 -12.16
N ILE A 201 21.79 -6.29 -11.33
CA ILE A 201 22.61 -7.49 -11.20
C ILE A 201 22.60 -8.29 -12.51
N LEU A 202 21.43 -8.48 -13.13
CA LEU A 202 21.30 -9.19 -14.42
C LEU A 202 22.05 -8.49 -15.55
N ASP A 203 22.10 -7.16 -15.52
CA ASP A 203 22.83 -6.36 -16.51
C ASP A 203 24.32 -6.15 -16.17
N GLY A 204 24.81 -6.74 -15.07
CA GLY A 204 26.20 -6.56 -14.62
C GLY A 204 26.53 -5.14 -14.14
N ARG A 205 25.51 -4.36 -13.74
CA ARG A 205 25.66 -3.00 -13.20
C ARG A 205 25.77 -3.04 -11.66
N ALA A 206 26.48 -2.06 -11.10
CA ALA A 206 26.56 -1.92 -9.65
C ALA A 206 25.20 -1.55 -9.03
N ILE A 207 24.96 -2.05 -7.81
CA ILE A 207 23.83 -1.66 -6.97
C ILE A 207 24.29 -0.69 -5.88
N ASP A 208 23.54 0.38 -5.64
CA ASP A 208 23.82 1.35 -4.59
C ASP A 208 23.22 0.87 -3.25
N ILE A 209 24.08 0.71 -2.25
CA ILE A 209 23.73 0.23 -0.91
C ILE A 209 23.88 1.38 0.07
N TYR A 210 22.77 2.05 0.37
CA TYR A 210 22.74 3.20 1.25
C TYR A 210 22.96 2.83 2.72
N ASN A 211 23.45 3.80 3.50
CA ASN A 211 23.85 3.65 4.89
C ASN A 211 24.80 2.43 5.08
N HIS A 212 25.69 2.18 4.14
CA HIS A 212 26.62 1.06 4.14
C HIS A 212 25.96 -0.32 4.38
N GLY A 213 24.65 -0.44 4.11
CA GLY A 213 23.84 -1.64 4.32
C GLY A 213 23.29 -1.80 5.74
N GLU A 214 23.57 -0.85 6.66
CA GLU A 214 23.04 -0.87 8.02
C GLU A 214 21.60 -0.31 8.04
N MET A 215 20.74 -0.96 7.29
CA MET A 215 19.31 -0.64 7.19
C MET A 215 18.48 -1.89 7.42
N TYR A 216 17.33 -1.69 8.08
CA TYR A 216 16.40 -2.77 8.37
C TYR A 216 15.00 -2.40 7.88
N ARG A 217 14.32 -3.36 7.26
CA ARG A 217 12.94 -3.16 6.76
C ARG A 217 12.08 -4.37 7.10
N ASP A 218 10.80 -4.09 7.24
CA ASP A 218 9.75 -5.10 7.20
C ASP A 218 9.38 -5.32 5.73
N PHE A 219 9.83 -6.42 5.16
CA PHE A 219 9.50 -6.80 3.80
C PHE A 219 8.24 -7.66 3.80
N THR A 220 7.15 -7.10 3.25
CA THR A 220 5.84 -7.74 3.19
C THR A 220 5.55 -8.18 1.76
N GLN A 221 5.39 -9.49 1.54
CA GLN A 221 5.05 -10.03 0.23
C GLN A 221 3.63 -9.57 -0.18
N VAL A 222 3.45 -9.23 -1.46
CA VAL A 222 2.23 -8.56 -1.94
C VAL A 222 0.96 -9.39 -1.77
N ASP A 223 1.03 -10.71 -1.93
CA ASP A 223 -0.14 -11.58 -1.76
C ASP A 223 -0.57 -11.67 -0.30
N ASP A 224 0.38 -11.68 0.64
CA ASP A 224 0.10 -11.54 2.06
C ASP A 224 -0.57 -10.20 2.39
N LEU A 225 -0.07 -9.11 1.80
CA LEU A 225 -0.64 -7.78 1.98
C LEU A 225 -2.09 -7.72 1.49
N VAL A 226 -2.36 -8.16 0.25
CA VAL A 226 -3.72 -8.08 -0.31
C VAL A 226 -4.67 -9.05 0.38
N ARG A 227 -4.17 -10.17 0.91
CA ARG A 227 -4.95 -11.06 1.77
C ARG A 227 -5.38 -10.36 3.05
N ALA A 228 -4.49 -9.62 3.69
CA ALA A 228 -4.82 -8.80 4.87
C ALA A 228 -5.90 -7.76 4.54
N ILE A 229 -5.74 -7.01 3.42
CA ILE A 229 -6.76 -6.03 2.98
C ILE A 229 -8.10 -6.72 2.75
N ARG A 230 -8.10 -7.88 2.07
CA ARG A 230 -9.33 -8.65 1.80
C ARG A 230 -10.07 -9.00 3.10
N LEU A 231 -9.35 -9.44 4.10
CA LEU A 231 -9.95 -9.79 5.39
C LEU A 231 -10.44 -8.54 6.15
N LEU A 232 -9.72 -7.43 6.08
CA LEU A 232 -10.13 -6.16 6.66
C LEU A 232 -11.41 -5.59 6.01
N ILE A 233 -11.72 -5.94 4.75
CA ILE A 233 -13.00 -5.58 4.12
C ILE A 233 -14.19 -6.04 4.98
N ASP A 234 -14.07 -7.18 5.67
CA ASP A 234 -15.12 -7.75 6.51
C ASP A 234 -15.06 -7.27 7.97
N ALA A 235 -14.01 -6.53 8.35
CA ALA A 235 -13.78 -6.01 9.70
C ALA A 235 -14.04 -4.50 9.80
N ALA A 236 -15.15 -4.02 9.23
CA ALA A 236 -15.51 -2.62 9.27
C ALA A 236 -15.64 -2.11 10.71
N PRO A 237 -15.04 -0.95 11.06
CA PRO A 237 -15.18 -0.38 12.38
C PRO A 237 -16.63 0.05 12.62
N ALA A 238 -17.16 -0.24 13.81
CA ALA A 238 -18.47 0.23 14.25
C ALA A 238 -18.30 1.30 15.35
N LEU A 239 -19.31 2.14 15.54
CA LEU A 239 -19.35 2.98 16.72
C LEU A 239 -19.33 2.09 17.97
N VAL A 240 -18.56 2.50 18.97
CA VAL A 240 -18.46 1.76 20.22
C VAL A 240 -19.83 1.76 20.89
N ASP A 241 -20.58 0.67 20.73
CA ASP A 241 -21.66 0.33 21.62
C ASP A 241 -21.04 -0.46 22.79
N ALA A 242 -21.39 -0.10 24.03
CA ALA A 242 -20.88 -0.69 25.27
C ALA A 242 -21.05 -2.22 25.38
N ARG A 243 -21.54 -2.88 24.35
CA ARG A 243 -21.82 -4.32 24.26
C ARG A 243 -20.79 -5.13 23.46
N GLN A 244 -19.81 -4.48 22.80
CA GLN A 244 -18.75 -5.20 22.08
C GLN A 244 -17.58 -5.47 23.02
N GLU A 245 -17.08 -6.70 23.04
CA GLU A 245 -15.83 -7.02 23.71
C GLU A 245 -14.70 -6.17 23.11
N ALA A 246 -13.97 -5.47 23.98
CA ALA A 246 -12.84 -4.65 23.56
C ALA A 246 -11.74 -5.57 23.03
N ILE A 247 -11.28 -5.33 21.80
CA ILE A 247 -10.11 -5.98 21.25
C ILE A 247 -8.88 -5.33 21.90
N GLU A 248 -8.04 -6.13 22.52
CA GLU A 248 -6.81 -5.63 23.14
C GLU A 248 -5.91 -4.95 22.11
N GLY A 249 -5.45 -3.74 22.41
CA GLY A 249 -4.63 -2.94 21.51
C GLY A 249 -5.38 -2.25 20.37
N ASP A 250 -6.72 -2.35 20.33
CA ASP A 250 -7.53 -1.66 19.32
C ASP A 250 -7.45 -0.15 19.49
N ASN A 251 -7.15 0.54 18.40
CA ASN A 251 -7.16 2.00 18.33
C ASN A 251 -8.48 2.57 17.77
N LEU A 252 -9.57 1.80 17.84
CA LEU A 252 -10.90 2.25 17.45
C LEU A 252 -11.23 3.59 18.13
N SER A 253 -11.61 4.58 17.32
CA SER A 253 -11.93 5.90 17.85
C SER A 253 -13.14 5.81 18.79
N PRO A 254 -13.10 6.45 19.97
CA PRO A 254 -14.23 6.44 20.90
C PRO A 254 -15.44 7.26 20.40
N ILE A 255 -15.27 8.04 19.34
CA ILE A 255 -16.29 8.98 18.83
C ILE A 255 -16.59 8.82 17.32
N ALA A 256 -15.94 7.86 16.64
CA ALA A 256 -16.13 7.65 15.23
C ALA A 256 -15.92 6.18 14.84
N PRO A 257 -16.59 5.64 13.81
CA PRO A 257 -16.29 4.32 13.27
C PRO A 257 -15.00 4.37 12.44
N TYR A 258 -13.87 4.59 13.11
CA TYR A 258 -12.57 4.84 12.51
C TYR A 258 -11.47 4.05 13.21
N ARG A 259 -10.60 3.43 12.44
CA ARG A 259 -9.47 2.63 12.91
C ARG A 259 -8.27 2.78 11.99
N VAL A 260 -7.06 2.66 12.56
CA VAL A 260 -5.81 2.52 11.81
C VAL A 260 -5.25 1.12 12.07
N VAL A 261 -4.68 0.47 11.06
CA VAL A 261 -4.12 -0.89 11.17
C VAL A 261 -2.78 -0.95 10.42
N ASN A 262 -1.76 -1.48 11.07
CA ASN A 262 -0.51 -1.81 10.39
C ASN A 262 -0.67 -3.08 9.54
N ILE A 263 -0.15 -3.07 8.32
CA ILE A 263 -0.01 -4.27 7.50
C ILE A 263 1.46 -4.44 7.14
N GLY A 264 2.10 -5.35 7.85
CA GLY A 264 3.51 -5.72 7.72
C GLY A 264 3.70 -7.20 8.02
N ASN A 265 4.89 -7.72 7.76
CA ASN A 265 5.27 -9.10 8.12
C ASN A 265 5.66 -9.22 9.62
N GLY A 266 5.96 -8.09 10.27
CA GLY A 266 6.41 -8.06 11.66
C GLY A 266 7.85 -8.53 11.85
N GLN A 267 8.62 -8.68 10.78
CA GLN A 267 10.00 -9.14 10.82
C GLN A 267 10.98 -8.03 10.44
N LYS A 268 12.02 -7.88 11.24
CA LYS A 268 13.13 -6.95 10.99
C LYS A 268 14.19 -7.65 10.14
N VAL A 269 14.21 -7.37 8.83
CA VAL A 269 15.17 -7.95 7.88
C VAL A 269 16.25 -6.91 7.54
N ARG A 270 17.52 -7.31 7.65
CA ARG A 270 18.67 -6.47 7.26
C ARG A 270 18.74 -6.35 5.75
N LEU A 271 19.06 -5.16 5.23
CA LEU A 271 19.18 -4.92 3.79
C LEU A 271 20.20 -5.86 3.13
N LEU A 272 21.33 -6.13 3.79
CA LEU A 272 22.37 -7.03 3.26
C LEU A 272 21.86 -8.47 3.14
N ASP A 273 21.08 -8.97 4.12
CA ASP A 273 20.48 -10.33 4.04
C ASP A 273 19.46 -10.41 2.89
N PHE A 274 18.75 -9.30 2.63
CA PHE A 274 17.83 -9.22 1.49
C PHE A 274 18.57 -9.23 0.15
N ILE A 275 19.73 -8.55 0.06
CA ILE A 275 20.60 -8.58 -1.12
C ILE A 275 21.19 -9.97 -1.33
N ASP A 276 21.64 -10.63 -0.25
CA ASP A 276 22.15 -12.00 -0.32
C ASP A 276 21.10 -12.98 -0.85
N ALA A 277 19.82 -12.82 -0.45
CA ALA A 277 18.73 -13.62 -1.00
C ALA A 277 18.49 -13.36 -2.51
N ILE A 278 18.65 -12.12 -2.97
CA ILE A 278 18.58 -11.79 -4.41
C ILE A 278 19.72 -12.47 -5.17
N GLU A 279 20.94 -12.38 -4.67
CA GLU A 279 22.12 -13.02 -5.27
C GLU A 279 21.94 -14.54 -5.36
N GLU A 280 21.42 -15.16 -4.31
CA GLU A 280 21.13 -16.59 -4.26
C GLU A 280 20.08 -16.98 -5.31
N ALA A 281 18.95 -16.26 -5.38
CA ALA A 281 17.89 -16.51 -6.33
C ALA A 281 18.33 -16.30 -7.80
N LEU A 282 19.22 -15.34 -8.05
CA LEU A 282 19.79 -15.08 -9.37
C LEU A 282 20.90 -16.04 -9.77
N GLY A 283 21.59 -16.66 -8.78
CA GLY A 283 22.84 -17.39 -8.98
C GLY A 283 24.01 -16.48 -9.42
N GLN A 284 23.95 -15.18 -9.10
CA GLN A 284 24.90 -14.16 -9.54
C GLN A 284 25.16 -13.15 -8.41
N LYS A 285 26.44 -12.79 -8.22
CA LYS A 285 26.84 -11.80 -7.22
C LYS A 285 26.67 -10.38 -7.73
N ALA A 286 26.21 -9.49 -6.83
CA ALA A 286 26.09 -8.07 -7.09
C ALA A 286 27.45 -7.36 -7.05
N ILE A 287 27.65 -6.38 -7.90
CA ILE A 287 28.70 -5.38 -7.74
C ILE A 287 28.15 -4.35 -6.76
N ARG A 288 28.68 -4.32 -5.54
CA ARG A 288 28.16 -3.53 -4.42
C ARG A 288 28.87 -2.18 -4.29
N ASN A 289 28.10 -1.07 -4.44
CA ASN A 289 28.56 0.29 -4.21
C ASN A 289 27.97 0.81 -2.89
N TYR A 290 28.80 0.94 -1.85
CA TYR A 290 28.36 1.38 -0.53
C TYR A 290 28.35 2.89 -0.45
N MET A 291 27.21 3.46 0.01
CA MET A 291 26.95 4.89 0.06
C MET A 291 26.44 5.33 1.44
N ASP A 292 26.58 6.62 1.73
CA ASP A 292 26.03 7.25 2.91
C ASP A 292 24.50 7.23 2.90
N MET A 293 23.89 7.45 4.07
CA MET A 293 22.44 7.52 4.23
C MET A 293 21.83 8.67 3.46
N GLN A 294 20.69 8.45 2.80
CA GLN A 294 20.00 9.49 2.07
C GLN A 294 19.06 10.31 2.97
N LYS A 295 18.81 11.57 2.56
CA LYS A 295 17.83 12.45 3.24
C LYS A 295 16.43 11.84 3.19
N GLY A 296 15.75 11.87 4.34
CA GLY A 296 14.40 11.38 4.48
C GLY A 296 14.27 9.87 4.69
N ASP A 297 15.38 9.12 4.61
CA ASP A 297 15.42 7.71 4.98
C ASP A 297 15.58 7.55 6.50
N VAL A 298 15.11 6.41 7.01
CA VAL A 298 15.27 6.00 8.41
C VAL A 298 16.02 4.67 8.48
N PRO A 299 16.83 4.43 9.55
CA PRO A 299 17.66 3.22 9.63
C PRO A 299 16.85 1.93 9.75
N ALA A 300 15.67 1.99 10.36
CA ALA A 300 14.85 0.80 10.55
C ALA A 300 13.36 1.10 10.50
N THR A 301 12.56 0.14 10.03
CA THR A 301 11.11 0.11 10.13
C THR A 301 10.61 -1.33 10.18
N TRP A 302 9.81 -1.68 11.20
CA TRP A 302 9.02 -2.93 11.20
C TRP A 302 7.76 -2.77 12.05
N ALA A 303 6.72 -3.55 11.68
CA ALA A 303 5.38 -3.45 12.22
C ALA A 303 5.21 -4.26 13.51
N ASP A 304 4.43 -3.70 14.44
CA ASP A 304 3.59 -4.53 15.30
C ASP A 304 2.34 -4.92 14.50
N THR A 305 2.03 -6.20 14.42
CA THR A 305 0.90 -6.77 13.66
C THR A 305 -0.17 -7.41 14.56
N ALA A 306 -0.10 -7.17 15.87
CA ALA A 306 -1.01 -7.77 16.83
C ALA A 306 -2.48 -7.39 16.56
N LEU A 307 -2.75 -6.12 16.26
CA LEU A 307 -4.09 -5.64 15.94
C LEU A 307 -4.64 -6.27 14.65
N LEU A 308 -3.85 -6.36 13.59
CA LEU A 308 -4.28 -7.04 12.35
C LEU A 308 -4.70 -8.48 12.63
N ARG A 309 -3.89 -9.20 13.42
CA ARG A 309 -4.19 -10.59 13.81
C ARG A 309 -5.44 -10.69 14.65
N ALA A 310 -5.63 -9.79 15.61
CA ALA A 310 -6.82 -9.78 16.45
C ALA A 310 -8.11 -9.52 15.65
N LEU A 311 -8.06 -8.62 14.67
CA LEU A 311 -9.21 -8.27 13.82
C LEU A 311 -9.56 -9.34 12.79
N THR A 312 -8.57 -10.06 12.25
CA THR A 312 -8.74 -10.87 11.04
C THR A 312 -8.41 -12.34 11.24
N GLY A 313 -7.79 -12.73 12.35
CA GLY A 313 -7.21 -14.05 12.55
C GLY A 313 -5.99 -14.34 11.67
N TYR A 314 -5.47 -13.33 10.95
CA TYR A 314 -4.41 -13.46 9.96
C TYR A 314 -3.24 -12.52 10.25
N ALA A 315 -2.05 -12.97 9.93
CA ALA A 315 -0.87 -12.11 9.80
C ALA A 315 -0.03 -12.56 8.59
N PRO A 316 0.58 -11.64 7.85
CA PRO A 316 1.59 -11.95 6.84
C PRO A 316 2.69 -12.84 7.41
N ARG A 317 3.17 -13.82 6.62
CA ARG A 317 4.13 -14.82 7.09
C ARG A 317 5.08 -15.35 6.04
N THR A 318 4.95 -14.90 4.79
CA THR A 318 5.83 -15.35 3.71
C THR A 318 7.28 -15.01 4.05
N ASP A 319 8.16 -16.00 4.01
CA ASP A 319 9.60 -15.78 4.19
C ASP A 319 10.13 -14.90 3.04
N PHE A 320 10.96 -13.92 3.37
CA PHE A 320 11.43 -12.97 2.36
C PHE A 320 12.28 -13.63 1.26
N ARG A 321 12.98 -14.74 1.56
CA ARG A 321 13.76 -15.49 0.56
C ARG A 321 12.85 -16.15 -0.46
N GLU A 322 11.74 -16.74 0.00
CA GLU A 322 10.73 -17.35 -0.87
C GLU A 322 10.11 -16.28 -1.79
N GLY A 323 9.69 -15.16 -1.22
CA GLY A 323 9.10 -14.07 -2.01
C GLY A 323 10.10 -13.39 -2.97
N VAL A 324 11.39 -13.31 -2.63
CA VAL A 324 12.45 -12.86 -3.54
C VAL A 324 12.62 -13.84 -4.70
N ALA A 325 12.66 -15.15 -4.43
CA ALA A 325 12.79 -16.17 -5.49
C ALA A 325 11.59 -16.12 -6.45
N GLU A 326 10.38 -15.93 -5.93
CA GLU A 326 9.17 -15.75 -6.74
C GLU A 326 9.26 -14.50 -7.63
N PHE A 327 9.70 -13.37 -7.06
CA PHE A 327 9.91 -12.15 -7.84
C PHE A 327 10.95 -12.33 -8.94
N VAL A 328 12.09 -12.97 -8.65
CA VAL A 328 13.16 -13.24 -9.64
C VAL A 328 12.65 -14.10 -10.78
N THR A 329 11.87 -15.13 -10.48
CA THR A 329 11.24 -16.00 -11.50
C THR A 329 10.34 -15.16 -12.41
N TRP A 330 9.42 -14.38 -11.81
CA TRP A 330 8.55 -13.48 -12.57
C TRP A 330 9.34 -12.48 -13.41
N PHE A 331 10.40 -11.88 -12.85
CA PHE A 331 11.19 -10.85 -13.51
C PHE A 331 11.86 -11.39 -14.77
N ARG A 332 12.47 -12.59 -14.67
CA ARG A 332 13.11 -13.28 -15.81
C ARG A 332 12.10 -13.60 -16.92
N ASP A 333 10.95 -14.14 -16.54
CA ASP A 333 9.89 -14.47 -17.50
C ASP A 333 9.35 -13.23 -18.21
N TYR A 334 9.12 -12.15 -17.46
CA TYR A 334 8.58 -10.90 -17.97
C TYR A 334 9.55 -10.19 -18.91
N HIS A 335 10.83 -10.10 -18.55
CA HIS A 335 11.88 -9.43 -19.34
C HIS A 335 12.61 -10.35 -20.30
N ARG A 336 12.32 -11.65 -20.30
CA ARG A 336 13.02 -12.67 -21.10
C ARG A 336 14.55 -12.66 -20.89
N LYS A 337 14.98 -12.46 -19.63
CA LYS A 337 16.38 -12.39 -19.20
C LYS A 337 16.82 -13.65 -18.45
#